data_46e8d6334d2b5b26e6e5b610b611753a
#
_entry.id   46e8d6334d2b5b26e6e5b610b611753a
#
_cell.length_a   1.000
_cell.length_b   1.000
_cell.length_c   1.000
_cell.angle_alpha   90.00
_cell.angle_beta   90.00
_cell.angle_gamma   90.00
#
_symmetry.space_group_name_H-M   'P 1'
#
loop_
_entity.id
_entity.type
_entity.pdbx_description
1 polymer ?
#
loop_
_entity_poly.entity_id
_entity_poly.type
_entity_poly.pdbx_seq_one_letter_code
_entity_poly.pdbx_strand_id
1 'polypeptide(L)'
;MNTALTLSKLRFFCLRFVLIFFMLVAVFGVTIHYDASSSRDAEKSNIRVEQKALLEGKKQYIEWVMSSIMRETALLADIVSAKRVYEITDLPQDEQRSEKLSRLRSILEAVSQRKEVYDQLRYIDMKGNEVVRINFDQHHSHVVPEIELQNKSHRYYFSEALKLGCNKIYVSPMDLNVEHGEIEEPAKPMIRLATPVLGQDGKKRGIVVVNYLANYLMEGMELFNLDQGANYMLLNKNGFYLFNKEHRETEFAFMYNDRQDETIYADYPGLADQIRNTTSGQIETDEGILTIESVGTDGYHNPYCFQDYYVSESSSTSWKLVSYVDFNKRENISKSKYEHEWLMQVGVVLSIVLAYLIARFQLRAFSDNQRIYYLAHHDSLTGLVNRAAFQSQASETLSQCLKAGREVCLIYLDLDNFKFINDEYGHAAGDKTLQHVASVMQRVFGSKALLARLGGDEFAILLSSQEHMQDPEHFASSLIQLIQDPIEVRPDVFHQVTTSIGGCYAKETNCTLDELMHQADMAMYEAKRSGKNRYFFIQ
;
A
#
# COMPACT_ATOMS: atom_id res chain seq x y z
N MET A 1 -14.39 -1.17 -49.64
CA MET A 1 -15.43 -0.18 -49.26
C MET A 1 -15.27 0.34 -47.83
N ASN A 2 -14.64 -0.36 -46.88
CA ASN A 2 -14.44 0.09 -45.51
C ASN A 2 -13.29 1.10 -45.29
N THR A 3 -12.28 1.14 -46.15
CA THR A 3 -11.12 2.06 -45.99
C THR A 3 -11.41 3.49 -46.45
N ALA A 4 -12.29 3.70 -47.42
CA ALA A 4 -12.68 5.03 -47.89
C ALA A 4 -13.60 5.77 -46.91
N LEU A 5 -14.45 5.02 -46.20
CA LEU A 5 -15.38 5.59 -45.20
C LEU A 5 -14.65 6.04 -43.93
N THR A 6 -13.55 5.36 -43.56
CA THR A 6 -12.69 5.76 -42.42
C THR A 6 -11.86 7.01 -42.73
N LEU A 7 -11.37 7.15 -43.96
CA LEU A 7 -10.60 8.34 -44.40
C LEU A 7 -11.45 9.61 -44.45
N SER A 8 -12.72 9.50 -44.89
CA SER A 8 -13.63 10.66 -44.94
C SER A 8 -14.02 11.15 -43.54
N LYS A 9 -14.29 10.26 -42.60
CA LYS A 9 -14.55 10.58 -41.18
C LYS A 9 -13.35 11.22 -40.50
N LEU A 10 -12.15 10.72 -40.80
CA LEU A 10 -10.90 11.27 -40.27
C LEU A 10 -10.61 12.67 -40.80
N ARG A 11 -10.80 12.92 -42.12
CA ARG A 11 -10.66 14.25 -42.73
C ARG A 11 -11.69 15.25 -42.19
N PHE A 12 -12.92 14.82 -42.02
CA PHE A 12 -13.98 15.65 -41.44
C PHE A 12 -13.72 16.02 -39.97
N PHE A 13 -13.22 15.08 -39.22
CA PHE A 13 -12.83 15.29 -37.83
C PHE A 13 -11.64 16.26 -37.71
N CYS A 14 -10.59 16.06 -38.53
CA CYS A 14 -9.43 16.94 -38.56
C CYS A 14 -9.80 18.38 -38.98
N LEU A 15 -10.67 18.54 -39.97
CA LEU A 15 -11.08 19.87 -40.44
C LEU A 15 -11.89 20.61 -39.37
N ARG A 16 -12.80 19.93 -38.67
CA ARG A 16 -13.55 20.51 -37.55
C ARG A 16 -12.65 20.82 -36.35
N PHE A 17 -11.73 19.93 -36.04
CA PHE A 17 -10.77 20.15 -34.96
C PHE A 17 -9.93 21.42 -35.22
N VAL A 18 -9.40 21.56 -36.44
CA VAL A 18 -8.62 22.74 -36.86
C VAL A 18 -9.44 24.01 -36.82
N LEU A 19 -10.70 23.97 -37.32
CA LEU A 19 -11.62 25.15 -37.29
C LEU A 19 -12.01 25.55 -35.86
N ILE A 20 -12.33 24.60 -34.99
CA ILE A 20 -12.66 24.87 -33.59
C ILE A 20 -11.43 25.42 -32.86
N PHE A 21 -10.25 24.86 -33.16
CA PHE A 21 -9.00 25.31 -32.59
C PHE A 21 -8.70 26.78 -32.95
N PHE A 22 -8.81 27.17 -34.24
CA PHE A 22 -8.61 28.56 -34.67
C PHE A 22 -9.69 29.50 -34.13
N MET A 23 -10.94 29.06 -34.04
CA MET A 23 -12.03 29.81 -33.46
C MET A 23 -11.82 30.06 -31.95
N LEU A 24 -11.35 29.02 -31.22
CA LEU A 24 -11.01 29.14 -29.81
C LEU A 24 -9.80 30.05 -29.57
N VAL A 25 -8.77 29.96 -30.41
CA VAL A 25 -7.59 30.85 -30.33
C VAL A 25 -7.97 32.30 -30.65
N ALA A 26 -8.85 32.55 -31.64
CA ALA A 26 -9.32 33.90 -31.96
C ALA A 26 -10.18 34.50 -30.84
N VAL A 27 -11.09 33.71 -30.28
CA VAL A 27 -11.93 34.12 -29.13
C VAL A 27 -11.05 34.37 -27.91
N PHE A 28 -10.04 33.50 -27.66
CA PHE A 28 -9.10 33.67 -26.57
C PHE A 28 -8.22 34.93 -26.74
N GLY A 29 -7.74 35.20 -27.97
CA GLY A 29 -6.97 36.41 -28.28
C GLY A 29 -7.76 37.70 -28.09
N VAL A 30 -9.06 37.70 -28.46
CA VAL A 30 -9.95 38.84 -28.27
C VAL A 30 -10.29 39.07 -26.79
N THR A 31 -10.51 38.01 -26.02
CA THR A 31 -10.77 38.11 -24.57
C THR A 31 -9.55 38.60 -23.79
N ILE A 32 -8.35 38.13 -24.13
CA ILE A 32 -7.11 38.61 -23.50
C ILE A 32 -6.86 40.09 -23.77
N HIS A 33 -7.23 40.60 -24.93
CA HIS A 33 -7.04 41.99 -25.31
C HIS A 33 -8.04 42.95 -24.60
N TYR A 34 -9.20 42.44 -24.19
CA TYR A 34 -10.25 43.27 -23.57
C TYR A 34 -10.22 43.28 -22.03
N ASP A 35 -9.51 42.35 -21.38
CA ASP A 35 -9.74 42.09 -19.97
C ASP A 35 -8.48 42.09 -19.10
N ALA A 36 -7.57 43.05 -19.35
CA ALA A 36 -6.33 43.17 -18.57
C ALA A 36 -6.54 43.53 -17.08
N SER A 37 -7.72 44.04 -16.70
CA SER A 37 -8.03 44.37 -15.30
C SER A 37 -8.80 43.26 -14.58
N SER A 38 -9.68 42.55 -15.30
CA SER A 38 -10.48 41.43 -14.76
C SER A 38 -9.67 40.15 -14.61
N SER A 39 -8.59 39.98 -15.40
CA SER A 39 -7.73 38.79 -15.36
C SER A 39 -6.96 38.65 -14.06
N ARG A 40 -6.61 39.74 -13.36
CA ARG A 40 -5.89 39.74 -12.10
C ARG A 40 -6.64 39.01 -10.97
N ASP A 41 -7.94 39.33 -10.82
CA ASP A 41 -8.76 38.75 -9.76
C ASP A 41 -9.12 37.29 -10.07
N ALA A 42 -9.33 36.97 -11.37
CA ALA A 42 -9.56 35.60 -11.81
C ALA A 42 -8.29 34.72 -11.61
N GLU A 43 -7.09 35.26 -11.93
CA GLU A 43 -5.83 34.58 -11.72
C GLU A 43 -5.55 34.33 -10.23
N LYS A 44 -5.78 35.35 -9.38
CA LYS A 44 -5.71 35.21 -7.92
C LYS A 44 -6.69 34.18 -7.39
N SER A 45 -7.91 34.13 -7.93
CA SER A 45 -8.93 33.16 -7.55
C SER A 45 -8.52 31.73 -7.93
N ASN A 46 -7.96 31.54 -9.11
CA ASN A 46 -7.48 30.24 -9.57
C ASN A 46 -6.30 29.75 -8.72
N ILE A 47 -5.34 30.65 -8.42
CA ILE A 47 -4.23 30.33 -7.50
C ILE A 47 -4.75 29.87 -6.14
N ARG A 48 -5.78 30.53 -5.59
CA ARG A 48 -6.39 30.14 -4.31
C ARG A 48 -6.94 28.71 -4.34
N VAL A 49 -7.73 28.40 -5.38
CA VAL A 49 -8.36 27.07 -5.51
C VAL A 49 -7.32 25.99 -5.74
N GLU A 50 -6.38 26.24 -6.63
CA GLU A 50 -5.30 25.31 -6.97
C GLU A 50 -4.42 24.99 -5.75
N GLN A 51 -3.98 26.04 -5.03
CA GLN A 51 -3.16 25.87 -3.84
C GLN A 51 -3.89 25.12 -2.73
N LYS A 52 -5.18 25.39 -2.55
CA LYS A 52 -5.99 24.65 -1.58
C LYS A 52 -6.10 23.18 -1.96
N ALA A 53 -6.39 22.87 -3.21
CA ALA A 53 -6.53 21.49 -3.68
C ALA A 53 -5.18 20.73 -3.60
N LEU A 54 -4.08 21.39 -3.96
CA LEU A 54 -2.73 20.81 -3.86
C LEU A 54 -2.34 20.54 -2.41
N LEU A 55 -2.60 21.49 -1.50
CA LEU A 55 -2.31 21.30 -0.09
C LEU A 55 -3.16 20.17 0.50
N GLU A 56 -4.43 20.11 0.16
CA GLU A 56 -5.32 19.03 0.60
C GLU A 56 -4.82 17.66 0.10
N GLY A 57 -4.38 17.56 -1.15
CA GLY A 57 -3.81 16.34 -1.70
C GLY A 57 -2.52 15.93 -0.96
N LYS A 58 -1.63 16.89 -0.69
CA LYS A 58 -0.40 16.64 0.09
C LYS A 58 -0.73 16.24 1.54
N LYS A 59 -1.71 16.88 2.16
CA LYS A 59 -2.21 16.52 3.49
C LYS A 59 -2.73 15.08 3.52
N GLN A 60 -3.59 14.71 2.58
CA GLN A 60 -4.13 13.35 2.47
C GLN A 60 -3.01 12.32 2.26
N TYR A 61 -1.99 12.66 1.47
CA TYR A 61 -0.82 11.81 1.31
C TYR A 61 -0.07 11.60 2.62
N ILE A 62 0.22 12.69 3.37
CA ILE A 62 0.89 12.61 4.68
C ILE A 62 0.06 11.74 5.64
N GLU A 63 -1.23 11.99 5.74
CA GLU A 63 -2.15 11.25 6.60
C GLU A 63 -2.23 9.78 6.20
N TRP A 64 -2.23 9.47 4.90
CA TRP A 64 -2.22 8.10 4.40
C TRP A 64 -0.92 7.37 4.75
N VAL A 65 0.24 7.99 4.55
CA VAL A 65 1.55 7.43 4.92
C VAL A 65 1.61 7.17 6.42
N MET A 66 1.27 8.17 7.23
CA MET A 66 1.27 8.04 8.70
C MET A 66 0.34 6.92 9.17
N SER A 67 -0.85 6.84 8.61
CA SER A 67 -1.81 5.76 8.92
C SER A 67 -1.27 4.38 8.54
N SER A 68 -0.58 4.27 7.41
CA SER A 68 0.03 3.00 6.98
C SER A 68 1.09 2.54 7.98
N ILE A 69 1.98 3.45 8.38
CA ILE A 69 3.06 3.14 9.32
C ILE A 69 2.49 2.79 10.70
N MET A 70 1.45 3.49 11.16
CA MET A 70 0.78 3.18 12.42
C MET A 70 0.19 1.77 12.41
N ARG A 71 -0.53 1.38 11.35
CA ARG A 71 -1.07 0.01 11.21
C ARG A 71 0.03 -1.05 11.22
N GLU A 72 1.14 -0.78 10.54
CA GLU A 72 2.28 -1.69 10.51
C GLU A 72 2.97 -1.80 11.87
N THR A 73 3.11 -0.69 12.59
CA THR A 73 3.66 -0.69 13.96
C THR A 73 2.78 -1.52 14.90
N ALA A 74 1.46 -1.39 14.80
CA ALA A 74 0.51 -2.20 15.57
C ALA A 74 0.61 -3.69 15.20
N LEU A 75 0.65 -4.00 13.91
CA LEU A 75 0.80 -5.38 13.42
C LEU A 75 2.09 -6.03 13.96
N LEU A 76 3.19 -5.29 13.99
CA LEU A 76 4.45 -5.78 14.56
C LEU A 76 4.33 -6.07 16.05
N ALA A 77 3.62 -5.24 16.82
CA ALA A 77 3.36 -5.51 18.23
C ALA A 77 2.46 -6.75 18.43
N ASP A 78 1.45 -6.93 17.57
CA ASP A 78 0.60 -8.11 17.59
C ASP A 78 1.38 -9.40 17.25
N ILE A 79 2.33 -9.33 16.30
CA ILE A 79 3.22 -10.47 15.98
C ILE A 79 4.08 -10.83 17.19
N VAL A 80 4.68 -9.85 17.88
CA VAL A 80 5.48 -10.08 19.09
C VAL A 80 4.62 -10.70 20.21
N SER A 81 3.39 -10.19 20.37
CA SER A 81 2.40 -10.71 21.33
C SER A 81 1.98 -12.14 21.01
N ALA A 82 1.52 -12.41 19.78
CA ALA A 82 1.03 -13.71 19.35
C ALA A 82 2.11 -14.82 19.41
N LYS A 83 3.36 -14.45 19.13
CA LYS A 83 4.50 -15.38 19.22
C LYS A 83 5.04 -15.56 20.65
N ARG A 84 4.44 -14.86 21.63
CA ARG A 84 4.88 -14.86 23.03
C ARG A 84 6.39 -14.61 23.19
N VAL A 85 6.91 -13.70 22.38
CA VAL A 85 8.35 -13.38 22.40
C VAL A 85 8.75 -12.76 23.74
N TYR A 86 7.84 -12.08 24.40
CA TYR A 86 8.06 -11.50 25.72
C TYR A 86 8.42 -12.54 26.81
N GLU A 87 8.07 -13.82 26.63
CA GLU A 87 8.45 -14.90 27.55
C GLU A 87 9.95 -15.21 27.48
N ILE A 88 10.62 -14.78 26.42
CA ILE A 88 12.06 -15.00 26.20
C ILE A 88 12.91 -14.36 27.31
N THR A 89 12.47 -13.24 27.87
CA THR A 89 13.20 -12.55 28.95
C THR A 89 13.25 -13.36 30.24
N ASP A 90 12.29 -14.25 30.45
CA ASP A 90 12.16 -15.10 31.63
C ASP A 90 12.69 -16.52 31.42
N LEU A 91 13.03 -16.89 30.16
CA LEU A 91 13.59 -18.21 29.83
C LEU A 91 15.11 -18.26 30.08
N PRO A 92 15.63 -19.39 30.55
CA PRO A 92 17.07 -19.60 30.56
C PRO A 92 17.66 -19.51 29.14
N GLN A 93 18.97 -19.31 29.03
CA GLN A 93 19.68 -19.30 27.73
C GLN A 93 19.75 -20.71 27.17
N ASP A 94 18.66 -21.22 26.65
CA ASP A 94 18.52 -22.54 26.07
C ASP A 94 18.14 -22.47 24.57
N GLU A 95 18.01 -23.64 23.97
CA GLU A 95 17.69 -23.81 22.55
C GLU A 95 16.32 -23.21 22.20
N GLN A 96 15.34 -23.27 23.11
CA GLN A 96 13.99 -22.71 22.88
C GLN A 96 14.00 -21.17 22.83
N ARG A 97 14.80 -20.53 23.68
CA ARG A 97 15.00 -19.08 23.64
C ARG A 97 15.63 -18.66 22.31
N SER A 98 16.68 -19.37 21.89
CA SER A 98 17.39 -19.11 20.63
C SER A 98 16.46 -19.26 19.42
N GLU A 99 15.64 -20.30 19.39
CA GLU A 99 14.68 -20.52 18.29
C GLU A 99 13.61 -19.42 18.20
N LYS A 100 12.99 -19.04 19.33
CA LYS A 100 11.99 -17.97 19.36
C LYS A 100 12.58 -16.63 18.89
N LEU A 101 13.79 -16.29 19.34
CA LEU A 101 14.50 -15.08 18.92
C LEU A 101 14.84 -15.12 17.44
N SER A 102 15.35 -16.24 16.94
CA SER A 102 15.68 -16.40 15.53
C SER A 102 14.46 -16.20 14.63
N ARG A 103 13.33 -16.78 14.99
CA ARG A 103 12.05 -16.60 14.25
C ARG A 103 11.59 -15.15 14.23
N LEU A 104 11.65 -14.44 15.37
CA LEU A 104 11.28 -13.02 15.41
C LEU A 104 12.24 -12.18 14.56
N ARG A 105 13.55 -12.40 14.71
CA ARG A 105 14.58 -11.71 13.92
C ARG A 105 14.31 -11.85 12.43
N SER A 106 14.06 -13.06 11.95
CA SER A 106 13.76 -13.32 10.53
C SER A 106 12.48 -12.60 10.05
N ILE A 107 11.44 -12.52 10.89
CA ILE A 107 10.21 -11.80 10.53
C ILE A 107 10.48 -10.29 10.42
N LEU A 108 11.12 -9.69 11.44
CA LEU A 108 11.39 -8.26 11.45
C LEU A 108 12.37 -7.86 10.34
N GLU A 109 13.39 -8.69 10.09
CA GLU A 109 14.36 -8.50 9.01
C GLU A 109 13.67 -8.54 7.64
N ALA A 110 12.79 -9.53 7.42
CA ALA A 110 12.01 -9.62 6.18
C ALA A 110 11.07 -8.41 5.97
N VAL A 111 10.47 -7.87 7.04
CA VAL A 111 9.66 -6.65 6.98
C VAL A 111 10.53 -5.45 6.63
N SER A 112 11.64 -5.26 7.35
CA SER A 112 12.58 -4.17 7.12
C SER A 112 13.11 -4.19 5.68
N GLN A 113 13.57 -5.35 5.21
CA GLN A 113 14.13 -5.52 3.86
C GLN A 113 13.10 -5.26 2.73
N ARG A 114 11.83 -5.59 2.95
CA ARG A 114 10.80 -5.39 1.93
C ARG A 114 10.22 -3.98 1.90
N LYS A 115 10.31 -3.28 3.03
CA LYS A 115 9.73 -1.94 3.15
C LYS A 115 10.72 -0.85 2.79
N GLU A 116 12.00 -1.03 3.12
CA GLU A 116 13.11 -0.11 2.82
C GLU A 116 12.96 1.32 3.38
N VAL A 117 11.89 1.57 4.15
CA VAL A 117 11.56 2.88 4.73
C VAL A 117 11.78 2.95 6.23
N TYR A 118 12.18 1.85 6.86
CA TYR A 118 12.42 1.77 8.30
C TYR A 118 13.92 1.68 8.59
N ASP A 119 14.49 2.75 9.15
CA ASP A 119 15.88 2.75 9.61
C ASP A 119 16.12 1.68 10.67
N GLN A 120 15.17 1.55 11.62
CA GLN A 120 15.28 0.55 12.69
C GLN A 120 13.91 0.00 13.09
N LEU A 121 13.87 -1.31 13.30
CA LEU A 121 12.76 -2.02 13.95
C LEU A 121 13.25 -2.63 15.26
N ARG A 122 12.55 -2.39 16.38
CA ARG A 122 12.98 -2.85 17.70
C ARG A 122 11.82 -3.44 18.49
N TYR A 123 12.13 -4.47 19.25
CA TYR A 123 11.35 -4.87 20.41
C TYR A 123 12.16 -4.61 21.67
N ILE A 124 11.58 -3.89 22.62
CA ILE A 124 12.20 -3.45 23.89
C ILE A 124 11.37 -4.01 25.05
N ASP A 125 12.02 -4.66 26.00
CA ASP A 125 11.34 -5.24 27.16
C ASP A 125 10.86 -4.18 28.18
N MET A 126 10.17 -4.62 29.25
CA MET A 126 9.68 -3.75 30.32
C MET A 126 10.79 -3.07 31.13
N LYS A 127 12.03 -3.56 31.07
CA LYS A 127 13.19 -2.96 31.72
C LYS A 127 13.92 -1.96 30.82
N GLY A 128 13.44 -1.79 29.58
CA GLY A 128 14.05 -0.92 28.58
C GLY A 128 15.19 -1.57 27.79
N ASN A 129 15.44 -2.86 27.93
CA ASN A 129 16.47 -3.53 27.16
C ASN A 129 15.95 -3.87 25.77
N GLU A 130 16.74 -3.57 24.76
CA GLU A 130 16.50 -4.08 23.40
C GLU A 130 16.62 -5.60 23.42
N VAL A 131 15.58 -6.29 22.96
CA VAL A 131 15.56 -7.76 22.81
C VAL A 131 15.91 -8.14 21.37
N VAL A 132 15.41 -7.36 20.43
CA VAL A 132 15.72 -7.46 18.99
C VAL A 132 15.83 -6.06 18.43
N ARG A 133 16.86 -5.84 17.62
CA ARG A 133 17.03 -4.67 16.77
C ARG A 133 17.43 -5.09 15.36
N ILE A 134 16.70 -4.60 14.39
CA ILE A 134 17.01 -4.70 12.96
C ILE A 134 17.36 -3.29 12.50
N ASN A 135 18.49 -3.12 11.87
CA ASN A 135 18.86 -1.89 11.18
C ASN A 135 18.71 -2.09 9.68
N PHE A 136 18.41 -1.01 8.98
CA PHE A 136 18.40 -0.97 7.52
C PHE A 136 19.38 0.11 7.06
N ASP A 137 20.39 -0.31 6.32
CA ASP A 137 21.38 0.58 5.72
C ASP A 137 21.78 0.08 4.33
N GLN A 138 22.22 0.99 3.47
CA GLN A 138 22.74 0.67 2.14
C GLN A 138 21.91 -0.38 1.37
N HIS A 139 20.56 -0.32 1.50
CA HIS A 139 19.59 -1.25 0.90
C HIS A 139 19.58 -2.68 1.49
N HIS A 140 20.21 -2.88 2.64
CA HIS A 140 20.21 -4.18 3.31
C HIS A 140 19.75 -4.08 4.76
N SER A 141 18.88 -5.00 5.15
CA SER A 141 18.50 -5.19 6.55
C SER A 141 19.48 -6.14 7.22
N HIS A 142 19.90 -5.82 8.43
CA HIS A 142 20.72 -6.71 9.23
C HIS A 142 20.26 -6.74 10.69
N VAL A 143 20.38 -7.92 11.27
CA VAL A 143 20.10 -8.15 12.69
C VAL A 143 21.28 -7.65 13.51
N VAL A 144 21.04 -6.78 14.48
CA VAL A 144 22.07 -6.28 15.37
C VAL A 144 22.46 -7.38 16.37
N PRO A 145 23.77 -7.67 16.55
CA PRO A 145 24.26 -8.65 17.51
C PRO A 145 23.83 -8.33 18.95
N GLU A 146 23.61 -9.35 19.76
CA GLU A 146 23.14 -9.18 21.16
C GLU A 146 24.05 -8.29 22.01
N ILE A 147 25.36 -8.33 21.76
CA ILE A 147 26.35 -7.54 22.48
C ILE A 147 26.23 -6.03 22.22
N GLU A 148 25.62 -5.65 21.10
CA GLU A 148 25.43 -4.26 20.70
C GLU A 148 24.03 -3.71 21.06
N LEU A 149 23.15 -4.58 21.61
CA LEU A 149 21.84 -4.17 22.07
C LEU A 149 21.96 -3.30 23.33
N GLN A 150 21.16 -2.26 23.38
CA GLN A 150 21.27 -1.19 24.38
C GLN A 150 20.05 -1.13 25.29
N ASN A 151 20.23 -0.54 26.47
CA ASN A 151 19.11 -0.16 27.31
C ASN A 151 18.60 1.23 26.90
N LYS A 152 17.31 1.31 26.57
CA LYS A 152 16.62 2.51 26.10
C LYS A 152 15.59 3.05 27.10
N SER A 153 15.64 2.61 28.37
CA SER A 153 14.70 3.04 29.42
C SER A 153 14.66 4.56 29.64
N HIS A 154 15.79 5.24 29.37
CA HIS A 154 15.92 6.70 29.51
C HIS A 154 15.34 7.48 28.33
N ARG A 155 14.95 6.82 27.24
CA ARG A 155 14.45 7.49 26.03
C ARG A 155 12.98 7.85 26.19
N TYR A 156 12.63 9.07 25.78
CA TYR A 156 11.27 9.60 25.91
C TYR A 156 10.20 8.71 25.29
N TYR A 157 10.45 8.13 24.11
CA TYR A 157 9.48 7.27 23.44
C TYR A 157 9.18 5.98 24.23
N PHE A 158 10.11 5.50 25.02
CA PHE A 158 9.90 4.34 25.89
C PHE A 158 8.92 4.68 27.01
N SER A 159 9.17 5.78 27.74
CA SER A 159 8.30 6.21 28.83
C SER A 159 6.90 6.59 28.32
N GLU A 160 6.80 7.26 27.18
CA GLU A 160 5.52 7.65 26.60
C GLU A 160 4.71 6.44 26.12
N ALA A 161 5.33 5.50 25.40
CA ALA A 161 4.66 4.29 24.95
C ALA A 161 4.15 3.43 26.12
N LEU A 162 4.88 3.35 27.23
CA LEU A 162 4.45 2.61 28.42
C LEU A 162 3.26 3.24 29.14
N LYS A 163 2.98 4.54 28.96
CA LYS A 163 1.78 5.18 29.52
C LYS A 163 0.51 4.84 28.72
N LEU A 164 0.66 4.41 27.47
CA LEU A 164 -0.46 4.18 26.56
C LEU A 164 -1.32 2.98 27.01
N GLY A 165 -2.62 3.08 26.74
CA GLY A 165 -3.55 1.94 26.80
C GLY A 165 -3.44 1.02 25.58
N CYS A 166 -4.33 0.03 25.53
CA CYS A 166 -4.49 -0.83 24.36
C CYS A 166 -4.81 0.02 23.12
N ASN A 167 -4.31 -0.39 21.96
CA ASN A 167 -4.59 0.22 20.66
C ASN A 167 -4.20 1.70 20.55
N LYS A 168 -3.25 2.17 21.35
CA LYS A 168 -2.70 3.51 21.23
C LYS A 168 -1.25 3.45 20.75
N ILE A 169 -0.91 4.37 19.86
CA ILE A 169 0.43 4.51 19.31
C ILE A 169 0.98 5.88 19.68
N TYR A 170 2.18 5.89 20.21
CA TYR A 170 2.96 7.11 20.36
C TYR A 170 3.65 7.44 19.05
N VAL A 171 3.50 8.67 18.59
CA VAL A 171 4.22 9.21 17.41
C VAL A 171 5.12 10.34 17.90
N SER A 172 6.42 10.24 17.67
CA SER A 172 7.38 11.29 18.04
C SER A 172 7.24 12.52 17.14
N PRO A 173 7.73 13.69 17.59
CA PRO A 173 8.08 14.75 16.66
C PRO A 173 9.02 14.22 15.58
N MET A 174 8.95 14.82 14.38
CA MET A 174 9.96 14.61 13.35
C MET A 174 11.21 15.39 13.75
N ASP A 175 12.32 14.69 13.92
CA ASP A 175 13.62 15.25 14.30
C ASP A 175 14.74 14.57 13.49
N LEU A 176 15.97 15.10 13.57
CA LEU A 176 17.14 14.44 13.02
C LEU A 176 17.63 13.33 13.94
N ASN A 177 18.14 12.25 13.36
CA ASN A 177 18.70 11.18 14.18
C ASN A 177 19.94 11.68 14.94
N VAL A 178 19.99 11.33 16.23
CA VAL A 178 21.10 11.66 17.12
C VAL A 178 21.73 10.36 17.63
N GLU A 179 22.99 10.14 17.27
CA GLU A 179 23.80 9.04 17.78
C GLU A 179 24.99 9.57 18.57
N HIS A 180 25.28 8.96 19.69
CA HIS A 180 26.37 9.37 20.60
C HIS A 180 26.33 10.85 21.06
N GLY A 181 25.16 11.50 20.98
CA GLY A 181 24.95 12.89 21.37
C GLY A 181 25.14 13.92 20.25
N GLU A 182 25.49 13.48 19.06
CA GLU A 182 25.66 14.30 17.85
C GLU A 182 24.65 13.92 16.77
N ILE A 183 24.29 14.89 15.92
CA ILE A 183 23.42 14.64 14.75
C ILE A 183 24.18 13.75 13.78
N GLU A 184 23.55 12.68 13.32
CA GLU A 184 24.14 11.75 12.35
C GLU A 184 24.34 12.42 10.99
N GLU A 185 25.53 12.23 10.39
CA GLU A 185 25.85 12.69 9.05
C GLU A 185 25.97 11.52 8.06
N PRO A 186 25.29 11.55 6.91
CA PRO A 186 24.34 12.58 6.48
C PRO A 186 23.07 12.62 7.36
N ALA A 187 22.50 13.82 7.53
CA ALA A 187 21.33 14.05 8.37
C ALA A 187 20.15 13.16 7.95
N LYS A 188 19.59 12.43 8.92
CA LYS A 188 18.46 11.52 8.72
C LYS A 188 17.23 12.00 9.48
N PRO A 189 16.25 12.64 8.82
CA PRO A 189 14.97 12.96 9.42
C PRO A 189 14.22 11.68 9.81
N MET A 190 13.72 11.64 11.04
CA MET A 190 13.11 10.46 11.65
C MET A 190 11.76 10.77 12.27
N ILE A 191 10.85 9.82 12.15
CA ILE A 191 9.63 9.73 12.98
C ILE A 191 9.68 8.38 13.69
N ARG A 192 9.56 8.41 15.03
CA ARG A 192 9.55 7.19 15.83
C ARG A 192 8.13 6.88 16.25
N LEU A 193 7.68 5.68 15.92
CA LEU A 193 6.38 5.19 16.37
C LEU A 193 6.62 4.10 17.40
N ALA A 194 5.86 4.15 18.50
CA ALA A 194 5.99 3.17 19.56
C ALA A 194 4.62 2.74 20.09
N THR A 195 4.44 1.45 20.33
CA THR A 195 3.19 0.90 20.87
C THR A 195 3.49 -0.22 21.86
N PRO A 196 2.68 -0.35 22.93
CA PRO A 196 2.90 -1.41 23.91
C PRO A 196 2.57 -2.79 23.32
N VAL A 197 3.38 -3.78 23.67
CA VAL A 197 3.11 -5.19 23.46
C VAL A 197 2.34 -5.73 24.66
N LEU A 198 1.21 -6.38 24.41
CA LEU A 198 0.38 -6.96 25.46
C LEU A 198 0.56 -8.47 25.53
N GLY A 199 0.63 -9.01 26.74
CA GLY A 199 0.54 -10.44 26.97
C GLY A 199 -0.90 -10.93 26.84
N GLN A 200 -1.10 -12.24 26.86
CA GLN A 200 -2.44 -12.85 26.84
C GLN A 200 -3.29 -12.48 28.06
N ASP A 201 -2.64 -12.10 29.16
CA ASP A 201 -3.26 -11.59 30.37
C ASP A 201 -3.60 -10.09 30.31
N GLY A 202 -3.41 -9.45 29.16
CA GLY A 202 -3.62 -8.02 28.95
C GLY A 202 -2.56 -7.12 29.58
N LYS A 203 -1.54 -7.67 30.24
CA LYS A 203 -0.46 -6.87 30.84
C LYS A 203 0.57 -6.48 29.79
N LYS A 204 1.15 -5.30 29.97
CA LYS A 204 2.26 -4.83 29.13
C LYS A 204 3.49 -5.71 29.32
N ARG A 205 4.16 -6.02 28.22
CA ARG A 205 5.34 -6.90 28.17
C ARG A 205 6.55 -6.22 27.53
N GLY A 206 6.42 -4.98 27.15
CA GLY A 206 7.42 -4.17 26.46
C GLY A 206 6.78 -3.29 25.43
N ILE A 207 7.57 -2.80 24.50
CA ILE A 207 7.12 -1.96 23.39
C ILE A 207 7.76 -2.40 22.09
N VAL A 208 7.04 -2.23 20.97
CA VAL A 208 7.63 -2.21 19.65
C VAL A 208 7.90 -0.76 19.26
N VAL A 209 9.08 -0.52 18.69
CA VAL A 209 9.47 0.79 18.18
C VAL A 209 9.87 0.66 16.71
N VAL A 210 9.32 1.54 15.89
CA VAL A 210 9.62 1.68 14.47
C VAL A 210 10.22 3.06 14.24
N ASN A 211 11.43 3.12 13.72
CA ASN A 211 12.04 4.35 13.24
C ASN A 211 11.77 4.48 11.73
N TYR A 212 10.90 5.38 11.36
CA TYR A 212 10.58 5.66 9.96
C TYR A 212 11.49 6.78 9.41
N LEU A 213 12.09 6.54 8.24
CA LEU A 213 12.88 7.53 7.51
C LEU A 213 11.95 8.55 6.84
N ALA A 214 11.85 9.75 7.45
CA ALA A 214 10.93 10.78 6.99
C ALA A 214 11.31 11.37 5.62
N ASN A 215 12.51 11.09 5.11
CA ASN A 215 12.90 11.45 3.74
C ASN A 215 11.90 10.93 2.71
N TYR A 216 11.42 9.68 2.85
CA TYR A 216 10.42 9.10 1.95
C TYR A 216 9.08 9.83 1.97
N LEU A 217 8.69 10.37 3.15
CA LEU A 217 7.50 11.22 3.25
C LEU A 217 7.70 12.55 2.50
N MET A 218 8.87 13.16 2.66
CA MET A 218 9.21 14.45 2.02
C MET A 218 9.36 14.30 0.51
N GLU A 219 10.06 13.29 0.04
CA GLU A 219 10.19 12.95 -1.38
C GLU A 219 8.84 12.68 -2.03
N GLY A 220 7.97 11.93 -1.36
CA GLY A 220 6.62 11.67 -1.84
C GLY A 220 5.77 12.94 -1.95
N MET A 221 5.94 13.91 -1.07
CA MET A 221 5.29 15.22 -1.21
C MET A 221 5.78 15.99 -2.45
N GLU A 222 7.04 15.79 -2.86
CA GLU A 222 7.59 16.42 -4.07
C GLU A 222 7.01 15.85 -5.36
N LEU A 223 6.62 14.58 -5.39
CA LEU A 223 6.02 13.95 -6.57
C LEU A 223 4.71 14.61 -7.01
N PHE A 224 4.02 15.30 -6.10
CA PHE A 224 2.80 16.08 -6.40
C PHE A 224 3.10 17.53 -6.84
N ASN A 225 4.33 17.84 -7.26
CA ASN A 225 4.72 19.18 -7.70
C ASN A 225 4.29 19.45 -9.16
N LEU A 226 3.02 19.76 -9.36
CA LEU A 226 2.49 20.24 -10.65
C LEU A 226 2.61 21.77 -10.81
N ASP A 227 2.88 22.50 -9.73
CA ASP A 227 3.02 23.96 -9.74
C ASP A 227 4.47 24.41 -9.57
N GLN A 228 5.00 25.13 -10.56
CA GLN A 228 6.39 25.62 -10.60
C GLN A 228 6.62 26.92 -9.80
N GLY A 229 5.59 27.53 -9.22
CA GLY A 229 5.67 28.86 -8.62
C GLY A 229 5.39 28.93 -7.11
N ALA A 230 5.08 27.83 -6.47
CA ALA A 230 4.79 27.81 -5.03
C ALA A 230 5.95 27.20 -4.23
N ASN A 231 6.31 27.86 -3.13
CA ASN A 231 7.16 27.29 -2.11
C ASN A 231 6.30 26.50 -1.13
N TYR A 232 6.55 25.20 -1.01
CA TYR A 232 5.87 24.31 -0.07
C TYR A 232 6.74 24.06 1.14
N MET A 233 6.13 24.19 2.30
CA MET A 233 6.79 24.07 3.59
C MET A 233 5.98 23.17 4.51
N LEU A 234 6.63 22.28 5.21
CA LEU A 234 6.04 21.54 6.33
C LEU A 234 6.66 22.09 7.62
N LEU A 235 5.82 22.53 8.53
CA LEU A 235 6.24 23.18 9.76
C LEU A 235 5.88 22.33 10.97
N ASN A 236 6.72 22.39 12.00
CA ASN A 236 6.35 21.93 13.32
C ASN A 236 5.46 22.96 14.06
N LYS A 237 4.96 22.61 15.22
CA LYS A 237 4.09 23.47 16.05
C LYS A 237 4.71 24.83 16.43
N ASN A 238 6.03 24.93 16.41
CA ASN A 238 6.78 26.15 16.78
C ASN A 238 7.12 27.00 15.55
N GLY A 239 6.74 26.56 14.33
CA GLY A 239 7.00 27.28 13.09
C GLY A 239 8.36 27.02 12.46
N PHE A 240 9.14 26.05 12.99
CA PHE A 240 10.37 25.61 12.33
C PHE A 240 10.06 24.72 11.14
N TYR A 241 10.88 24.81 10.14
CA TYR A 241 10.78 24.03 8.92
C TYR A 241 11.22 22.58 9.17
N LEU A 242 10.33 21.65 8.87
CA LEU A 242 10.64 20.22 8.73
C LEU A 242 10.94 19.89 7.26
N PHE A 243 10.40 20.69 6.36
CA PHE A 243 10.60 20.66 4.94
C PHE A 243 10.42 22.06 4.38
N ASN A 244 11.34 22.53 3.54
CA ASN A 244 11.24 23.78 2.82
C ASN A 244 11.78 23.60 1.40
N LYS A 245 10.90 23.61 0.40
CA LYS A 245 11.27 23.30 -0.98
C LYS A 245 12.33 24.25 -1.54
N GLU A 246 12.23 25.55 -1.27
CA GLU A 246 13.15 26.57 -1.81
C GLU A 246 14.41 26.74 -0.94
N HIS A 247 14.31 26.49 0.37
CA HIS A 247 15.36 26.75 1.36
C HIS A 247 15.63 25.54 2.23
N ARG A 248 16.17 24.48 1.63
CA ARG A 248 16.50 23.22 2.33
C ARG A 248 17.46 23.42 3.50
N GLU A 249 18.31 24.42 3.42
CA GLU A 249 19.26 24.80 4.47
C GLU A 249 18.57 25.22 5.76
N THR A 250 17.32 25.69 5.73
CA THR A 250 16.56 26.11 6.92
C THR A 250 15.88 24.94 7.65
N GLU A 251 15.90 23.74 7.09
CA GLU A 251 15.25 22.59 7.67
C GLU A 251 15.90 22.18 9.00
N PHE A 252 15.06 21.74 9.94
CA PHE A 252 15.46 21.25 11.27
C PHE A 252 16.30 22.24 12.10
N ALA A 253 16.20 23.55 11.85
CA ALA A 253 16.97 24.57 12.55
C ALA A 253 16.82 24.49 14.09
N PHE A 254 15.68 24.01 14.62
CA PHE A 254 15.48 23.81 16.06
C PHE A 254 16.42 22.77 16.69
N MET A 255 17.12 21.98 15.91
CA MET A 255 18.12 21.02 16.40
C MET A 255 19.49 21.65 16.60
N TYR A 256 19.69 22.89 16.15
CA TYR A 256 20.96 23.63 16.22
C TYR A 256 20.81 24.86 17.12
N ASN A 257 21.75 25.07 18.04
CA ASN A 257 21.67 26.14 19.03
C ASN A 257 21.79 27.56 18.45
N ASP A 258 22.44 27.69 17.31
CA ASP A 258 22.75 28.95 16.62
C ASP A 258 21.70 29.30 15.54
N ARG A 259 20.66 28.48 15.34
CA ARG A 259 19.66 28.65 14.28
C ARG A 259 18.21 28.72 14.82
N GLN A 260 18.04 29.14 16.06
CA GLN A 260 16.73 29.14 16.74
C GLN A 260 15.76 30.21 16.24
N ASP A 261 16.20 31.16 15.47
CA ASP A 261 15.43 32.23 14.82
C ASP A 261 14.95 31.88 13.40
N GLU A 262 15.44 30.78 12.81
CA GLU A 262 15.04 30.33 11.47
C GLU A 262 13.65 29.69 11.49
N THR A 263 12.63 30.51 11.50
CA THR A 263 11.22 30.10 11.54
C THR A 263 10.39 30.87 10.53
N ILE A 264 9.25 30.31 10.11
CA ILE A 264 8.29 31.02 9.26
C ILE A 264 7.80 32.33 9.91
N TYR A 265 7.80 32.42 11.24
CA TYR A 265 7.39 33.63 11.93
C TYR A 265 8.41 34.76 11.82
N ALA A 266 9.69 34.41 11.70
CA ALA A 266 10.76 35.38 11.45
C ALA A 266 10.78 35.83 9.99
N ASP A 267 10.50 34.93 9.06
CA ASP A 267 10.45 35.22 7.62
C ASP A 267 9.23 36.09 7.25
N TYR A 268 8.09 35.90 7.97
CA TYR A 268 6.85 36.66 7.75
C TYR A 268 6.36 37.34 9.04
N PRO A 269 7.11 38.32 9.60
CA PRO A 269 6.80 38.90 10.91
C PRO A 269 5.44 39.60 10.95
N GLY A 270 5.02 40.22 9.83
CA GLY A 270 3.71 40.86 9.71
C GLY A 270 2.52 39.89 9.68
N LEU A 271 2.76 38.60 9.44
CA LEU A 271 1.75 37.54 9.35
C LEU A 271 1.87 36.49 10.43
N ALA A 272 2.86 36.61 11.33
CA ALA A 272 3.22 35.60 12.32
C ALA A 272 2.02 35.13 13.16
N ASP A 273 1.19 36.05 13.65
CA ASP A 273 0.02 35.71 14.47
C ASP A 273 -1.09 35.05 13.64
N GLN A 274 -1.28 35.50 12.39
CA GLN A 274 -2.25 34.88 11.48
C GLN A 274 -1.83 33.46 11.13
N ILE A 275 -0.54 33.25 10.77
CA ILE A 275 -0.01 31.92 10.46
C ILE A 275 -0.13 30.99 11.68
N ARG A 276 0.15 31.50 12.89
CA ARG A 276 0.07 30.74 14.14
C ARG A 276 -1.35 30.25 14.42
N ASN A 277 -2.34 31.15 14.23
CA ASN A 277 -3.73 30.90 14.63
C ASN A 277 -4.57 30.21 13.52
N THR A 278 -4.11 30.21 12.27
CA THR A 278 -4.83 29.57 11.15
C THR A 278 -4.56 28.07 11.16
N THR A 279 -5.63 27.27 11.24
CA THR A 279 -5.59 25.81 11.13
C THR A 279 -5.79 25.35 9.69
N SER A 280 -6.69 25.99 8.96
CA SER A 280 -6.96 25.78 7.54
C SER A 280 -7.45 27.08 6.94
N GLY A 281 -6.87 27.54 5.86
CA GLY A 281 -7.26 28.79 5.21
C GLY A 281 -6.18 29.41 4.35
N GLN A 282 -6.47 30.63 3.90
CA GLN A 282 -5.58 31.40 3.05
C GLN A 282 -5.40 32.80 3.61
N ILE A 283 -4.16 33.29 3.58
CA ILE A 283 -3.76 34.64 3.97
C ILE A 283 -3.27 35.33 2.69
N GLU A 284 -3.99 36.33 2.22
CA GLU A 284 -3.62 37.09 1.03
C GLU A 284 -2.95 38.40 1.44
N THR A 285 -1.87 38.75 0.74
CA THR A 285 -1.14 40.02 0.84
C THR A 285 -1.03 40.64 -0.54
N ASP A 286 -0.50 41.86 -0.61
CA ASP A 286 -0.20 42.50 -1.90
C ASP A 286 0.88 41.77 -2.69
N GLU A 287 1.78 41.05 -2.01
CA GLU A 287 2.95 40.38 -2.59
C GLU A 287 2.68 38.93 -2.95
N GLY A 288 1.73 38.27 -2.27
CA GLY A 288 1.48 36.85 -2.49
C GLY A 288 0.33 36.28 -1.64
N ILE A 289 0.16 34.97 -1.74
CA ILE A 289 -0.83 34.22 -0.98
C ILE A 289 -0.15 33.07 -0.23
N LEU A 290 -0.44 32.98 1.07
CA LEU A 290 -0.13 31.80 1.87
C LEU A 290 -1.39 30.95 1.99
N THR A 291 -1.27 29.67 1.68
CA THR A 291 -2.30 28.66 1.95
C THR A 291 -1.80 27.76 3.07
N ILE A 292 -2.62 27.54 4.09
CA ILE A 292 -2.25 26.81 5.30
C ILE A 292 -3.24 25.67 5.51
N GLU A 293 -2.74 24.48 5.76
CA GLU A 293 -3.51 23.33 6.19
C GLU A 293 -2.82 22.66 7.39
N SER A 294 -3.56 22.48 8.47
CA SER A 294 -3.07 21.66 9.58
C SER A 294 -3.17 20.18 9.22
N VAL A 295 -2.08 19.49 9.43
CA VAL A 295 -2.01 18.03 9.31
C VAL A 295 -2.12 17.46 10.72
N GLY A 296 -3.27 16.86 11.03
CA GLY A 296 -3.50 16.18 12.30
C GLY A 296 -3.17 14.71 12.16
N THR A 297 -2.51 14.16 13.16
CA THR A 297 -2.42 12.70 13.32
C THR A 297 -3.50 12.20 14.28
N ASP A 298 -4.46 13.05 14.63
CA ASP A 298 -5.50 12.79 15.61
C ASP A 298 -6.53 11.81 15.05
N GLY A 299 -6.31 10.53 15.32
CA GLY A 299 -7.31 9.48 15.12
C GLY A 299 -7.72 9.24 13.67
N TYR A 300 -6.94 8.48 12.94
CA TYR A 300 -7.41 7.96 11.65
C TYR A 300 -8.55 6.96 11.89
N HIS A 301 -9.75 7.39 11.57
CA HIS A 301 -10.93 6.53 11.53
C HIS A 301 -10.82 5.65 10.29
N ASN A 302 -10.42 4.40 10.45
CA ASN A 302 -10.47 3.42 9.36
C ASN A 302 -11.86 2.78 9.34
N PRO A 303 -12.72 3.08 8.35
CA PRO A 303 -14.06 2.51 8.26
C PRO A 303 -14.07 0.99 8.07
N TYR A 304 -12.91 0.37 7.83
CA TYR A 304 -12.75 -1.06 7.61
C TYR A 304 -12.09 -1.83 8.75
N CYS A 305 -11.67 -1.15 9.84
CA CYS A 305 -11.09 -1.80 11.02
C CYS A 305 -12.05 -1.78 12.20
N PHE A 306 -12.30 -2.94 12.81
CA PHE A 306 -13.11 -3.11 14.02
C PHE A 306 -12.45 -2.52 15.29
N GLN A 307 -11.23 -2.04 15.21
CA GLN A 307 -10.50 -1.40 16.31
C GLN A 307 -9.80 -0.16 15.80
N ASP A 308 -10.22 1.01 16.33
CA ASP A 308 -9.58 2.28 16.03
C ASP A 308 -8.25 2.36 16.79
N TYR A 309 -7.16 2.66 16.05
CA TYR A 309 -5.90 3.04 16.66
C TYR A 309 -5.88 4.56 16.86
N TYR A 310 -5.62 5.00 18.08
CA TYR A 310 -5.57 6.41 18.42
C TYR A 310 -4.12 6.84 18.63
N VAL A 311 -3.76 8.00 18.11
CA VAL A 311 -2.51 8.68 18.46
C VAL A 311 -2.63 9.20 19.89
N SER A 312 -1.56 9.08 20.67
CA SER A 312 -1.54 9.59 22.03
C SER A 312 -1.58 11.12 22.04
N GLU A 313 -2.34 11.71 22.95
CA GLU A 313 -2.37 13.17 23.17
C GLU A 313 -0.98 13.75 23.51
N SER A 314 -0.07 12.93 24.04
CA SER A 314 1.33 13.32 24.27
C SER A 314 2.15 13.39 22.98
N SER A 315 1.63 12.90 21.85
CA SER A 315 2.27 12.97 20.55
C SER A 315 2.15 14.41 20.01
N SER A 316 3.24 15.14 19.96
CA SER A 316 3.26 16.54 19.51
C SER A 316 3.34 16.67 17.97
N THR A 317 2.47 15.94 17.27
CA THR A 317 2.49 15.81 15.79
C THR A 317 1.51 16.74 15.10
N SER A 318 1.21 17.92 15.64
CA SER A 318 0.50 18.93 14.85
C SER A 318 1.48 19.62 13.92
N TRP A 319 1.42 19.25 12.66
CA TRP A 319 2.18 19.92 11.61
C TRP A 319 1.30 20.94 10.89
N LYS A 320 1.94 21.94 10.30
CA LYS A 320 1.28 22.83 9.34
C LYS A 320 1.95 22.68 7.98
N LEU A 321 1.14 22.34 7.00
CA LEU A 321 1.53 22.39 5.61
C LEU A 321 1.21 23.78 5.09
N VAL A 322 2.20 24.47 4.55
CA VAL A 322 2.09 25.85 4.06
C VAL A 322 2.56 25.90 2.62
N SER A 323 1.83 26.62 1.79
CA SER A 323 2.24 26.98 0.45
C SER A 323 2.29 28.49 0.34
N TYR A 324 3.36 29.04 -0.20
CA TYR A 324 3.49 30.46 -0.52
C TYR A 324 3.65 30.65 -2.02
N VAL A 325 2.80 31.52 -2.58
CA VAL A 325 2.87 31.93 -3.98
C VAL A 325 3.13 33.44 -4.05
N ASP A 326 4.28 33.83 -4.62
CA ASP A 326 4.66 35.21 -4.85
C ASP A 326 4.04 35.72 -6.16
N PHE A 327 3.16 36.72 -6.08
CA PHE A 327 2.50 37.32 -7.24
C PHE A 327 3.51 38.06 -8.15
N ASN A 328 4.58 38.62 -7.60
CA ASN A 328 5.58 39.34 -8.37
C ASN A 328 6.44 38.42 -9.23
N LYS A 329 6.78 37.24 -8.73
CA LYS A 329 7.47 36.20 -9.51
C LYS A 329 6.63 35.75 -10.71
N ARG A 330 5.29 35.74 -10.59
CA ARG A 330 4.35 35.41 -11.69
C ARG A 330 4.08 36.60 -12.63
N GLU A 331 4.03 37.84 -12.13
CA GLU A 331 3.85 39.04 -12.96
C GLU A 331 5.05 39.33 -13.87
N ASN A 332 6.27 39.01 -13.47
CA ASN A 332 7.47 39.21 -14.31
C ASN A 332 7.48 38.26 -15.54
N ILE A 333 6.77 37.14 -15.49
CA ILE A 333 6.58 36.23 -16.64
C ILE A 333 5.53 36.80 -17.63
N SER A 334 4.61 37.67 -17.15
CA SER A 334 3.51 38.21 -17.94
C SER A 334 3.81 39.57 -18.63
N LYS A 335 4.95 40.20 -18.37
CA LYS A 335 5.24 41.58 -18.83
C LYS A 335 5.75 41.73 -20.26
N SER A 336 6.08 40.67 -20.95
CA SER A 336 6.41 40.78 -22.36
C SER A 336 5.23 40.39 -23.25
N LYS A 337 4.55 41.38 -23.84
CA LYS A 337 3.34 41.23 -24.67
C LYS A 337 3.55 40.24 -25.85
N TYR A 338 4.78 40.10 -26.34
CA TYR A 338 5.14 39.23 -27.45
C TYR A 338 5.61 37.82 -27.00
N GLU A 339 6.23 37.72 -25.82
CA GLU A 339 6.62 36.43 -25.25
C GLU A 339 5.41 35.66 -24.74
N HIS A 340 4.36 36.36 -24.28
CA HIS A 340 3.14 35.74 -23.76
C HIS A 340 2.30 35.09 -24.87
N GLU A 341 2.14 35.75 -26.03
CA GLU A 341 1.45 35.15 -27.17
C GLU A 341 2.18 33.93 -27.70
N TRP A 342 3.50 33.98 -27.75
CA TRP A 342 4.30 32.85 -28.20
C TRP A 342 4.34 31.70 -27.16
N LEU A 343 4.52 32.00 -25.89
CA LEU A 343 4.50 31.02 -24.80
C LEU A 343 3.11 30.37 -24.64
N MET A 344 2.03 31.13 -24.83
CA MET A 344 0.67 30.58 -24.83
C MET A 344 0.44 29.66 -26.02
N GLN A 345 0.91 30.03 -27.21
CA GLN A 345 0.82 29.16 -28.40
C GLN A 345 1.64 27.89 -28.24
N VAL A 346 2.87 28.00 -27.77
CA VAL A 346 3.73 26.84 -27.47
C VAL A 346 3.14 26.00 -26.34
N GLY A 347 2.60 26.64 -25.30
CA GLY A 347 1.93 25.97 -24.18
C GLY A 347 0.68 25.19 -24.59
N VAL A 348 -0.13 25.75 -25.50
CA VAL A 348 -1.30 25.05 -26.04
C VAL A 348 -0.87 23.88 -26.91
N VAL A 349 0.16 24.03 -27.77
CA VAL A 349 0.69 22.93 -28.58
C VAL A 349 1.30 21.85 -27.70
N LEU A 350 2.09 22.23 -26.71
CA LEU A 350 2.67 21.28 -25.73
C LEU A 350 1.57 20.61 -24.89
N SER A 351 0.51 21.32 -24.55
CA SER A 351 -0.64 20.76 -23.83
C SER A 351 -1.39 19.72 -24.66
N ILE A 352 -1.53 19.95 -25.98
CA ILE A 352 -2.12 18.96 -26.88
C ILE A 352 -1.21 17.75 -27.04
N VAL A 353 0.10 17.97 -27.19
CA VAL A 353 1.09 16.89 -27.28
C VAL A 353 1.17 16.12 -25.96
N LEU A 354 1.17 16.86 -24.85
CA LEU A 354 1.21 16.27 -23.51
C LEU A 354 -0.10 15.51 -23.21
N ALA A 355 -1.26 16.08 -23.57
CA ALA A 355 -2.54 15.41 -23.45
C ALA A 355 -2.59 14.11 -24.31
N TYR A 356 -2.02 14.15 -25.52
CA TYR A 356 -1.89 12.94 -26.33
C TYR A 356 -0.96 11.92 -25.70
N LEU A 357 0.20 12.36 -25.17
CA LEU A 357 1.15 11.48 -24.48
C LEU A 357 0.58 10.94 -23.17
N ILE A 358 -0.13 11.77 -22.41
CA ILE A 358 -0.79 11.36 -21.16
C ILE A 358 -1.91 10.37 -21.47
N ALA A 359 -2.76 10.64 -22.47
CA ALA A 359 -3.83 9.71 -22.87
C ALA A 359 -3.23 8.35 -23.32
N ARG A 360 -2.13 8.37 -24.05
CA ARG A 360 -1.41 7.17 -24.46
C ARG A 360 -0.73 6.46 -23.29
N PHE A 361 -0.20 7.20 -22.33
CA PHE A 361 0.39 6.68 -21.10
C PHE A 361 -0.69 6.10 -20.17
N GLN A 362 -1.81 6.82 -20.00
CA GLN A 362 -2.95 6.32 -19.20
C GLN A 362 -3.59 5.07 -19.81
N LEU A 363 -3.71 4.99 -21.16
CA LEU A 363 -4.17 3.78 -21.83
C LEU A 363 -3.22 2.59 -21.62
N ARG A 364 -1.91 2.84 -21.57
CA ARG A 364 -0.92 1.80 -21.25
C ARG A 364 -0.98 1.44 -19.77
N ALA A 365 -0.98 2.44 -18.88
CA ALA A 365 -1.03 2.20 -17.43
C ALA A 365 -2.32 1.48 -17.00
N PHE A 366 -3.45 1.78 -17.65
CA PHE A 366 -4.72 1.05 -17.41
C PHE A 366 -4.62 -0.40 -17.87
N SER A 367 -4.01 -0.65 -19.02
CA SER A 367 -3.74 -2.00 -19.53
C SER A 367 -2.76 -2.77 -18.62
N ASP A 368 -1.70 -2.11 -18.15
CA ASP A 368 -0.70 -2.71 -17.26
C ASP A 368 -1.25 -2.97 -15.85
N ASN A 369 -2.05 -2.05 -15.31
CA ASN A 369 -2.72 -2.25 -14.01
C ASN A 369 -3.76 -3.37 -14.06
N GLN A 370 -4.51 -3.50 -15.15
CA GLN A 370 -5.39 -4.66 -15.35
C GLN A 370 -4.60 -5.96 -15.42
N ARG A 371 -3.45 -5.92 -16.07
CA ARG A 371 -2.56 -7.07 -16.16
C ARG A 371 -1.91 -7.40 -14.80
N ILE A 372 -1.46 -6.39 -14.07
CA ILE A 372 -0.93 -6.55 -12.70
C ILE A 372 -2.00 -7.06 -11.76
N TYR A 373 -3.21 -6.47 -11.81
CA TYR A 373 -4.34 -6.94 -11.02
C TYR A 373 -4.70 -8.39 -11.35
N TYR A 374 -4.73 -8.72 -12.65
CA TYR A 374 -5.00 -10.09 -13.08
C TYR A 374 -3.91 -11.06 -12.58
N LEU A 375 -2.63 -10.72 -12.73
CA LEU A 375 -1.50 -11.54 -12.27
C LEU A 375 -1.43 -11.64 -10.74
N ALA A 376 -1.86 -10.61 -10.02
CA ALA A 376 -1.93 -10.64 -8.55
C ALA A 376 -3.04 -11.57 -8.02
N HIS A 377 -4.10 -11.83 -8.83
CA HIS A 377 -5.25 -12.61 -8.39
C HIS A 377 -5.40 -13.95 -9.10
N HIS A 378 -4.71 -14.16 -10.23
CA HIS A 378 -4.82 -15.39 -11.01
C HIS A 378 -3.46 -16.08 -11.18
N ASP A 379 -3.52 -17.39 -11.30
CA ASP A 379 -2.37 -18.22 -11.70
C ASP A 379 -2.09 -17.99 -13.20
N SER A 380 -0.86 -17.63 -13.54
CA SER A 380 -0.48 -17.23 -14.89
C SER A 380 -0.53 -18.38 -15.91
N LEU A 381 -0.44 -19.62 -15.46
CA LEU A 381 -0.46 -20.81 -16.31
C LEU A 381 -1.88 -21.27 -16.62
N THR A 382 -2.74 -21.29 -15.60
CA THR A 382 -4.08 -21.90 -15.68
C THR A 382 -5.20 -20.88 -15.83
N GLY A 383 -4.95 -19.61 -15.47
CA GLY A 383 -5.95 -18.55 -15.44
C GLY A 383 -6.95 -18.66 -14.30
N LEU A 384 -6.86 -19.68 -13.44
CA LEU A 384 -7.66 -19.81 -12.23
C LEU A 384 -7.20 -18.79 -11.18
N VAL A 385 -7.98 -18.64 -10.12
CA VAL A 385 -7.59 -17.82 -8.97
C VAL A 385 -6.32 -18.40 -8.34
N ASN A 386 -5.36 -17.55 -7.98
CA ASN A 386 -4.16 -17.99 -7.28
C ASN A 386 -4.43 -18.22 -5.77
N ARG A 387 -3.48 -18.83 -5.07
CA ARG A 387 -3.60 -19.18 -3.65
C ARG A 387 -3.99 -18.00 -2.77
N ALA A 388 -3.31 -16.84 -2.94
CA ALA A 388 -3.53 -15.67 -2.09
C ALA A 388 -4.93 -15.06 -2.28
N ALA A 389 -5.35 -14.92 -3.54
CA ALA A 389 -6.68 -14.43 -3.85
C ALA A 389 -7.78 -15.43 -3.46
N PHE A 390 -7.51 -16.73 -3.58
CA PHE A 390 -8.43 -17.77 -3.11
C PHE A 390 -8.66 -17.68 -1.61
N GLN A 391 -7.60 -17.59 -0.80
CA GLN A 391 -7.73 -17.47 0.65
C GLN A 391 -8.56 -16.25 1.06
N SER A 392 -8.33 -15.10 0.42
CA SER A 392 -9.10 -13.89 0.68
C SER A 392 -10.57 -14.04 0.31
N GLN A 393 -10.84 -14.45 -0.95
CA GLN A 393 -12.21 -14.55 -1.48
C GLN A 393 -13.01 -15.69 -0.83
N ALA A 394 -12.34 -16.82 -0.57
CA ALA A 394 -12.96 -17.97 0.08
C ALA A 394 -13.34 -17.66 1.53
N SER A 395 -12.47 -16.97 2.28
CA SER A 395 -12.77 -16.55 3.65
C SER A 395 -13.96 -15.60 3.72
N GLU A 396 -14.02 -14.64 2.80
CA GLU A 396 -15.16 -13.71 2.70
C GLU A 396 -16.45 -14.45 2.33
N THR A 397 -16.41 -15.31 1.29
CA THR A 397 -17.57 -16.10 0.82
C THR A 397 -18.07 -17.03 1.91
N LEU A 398 -17.18 -17.74 2.60
CA LEU A 398 -17.52 -18.62 3.71
C LEU A 398 -18.24 -17.85 4.82
N SER A 399 -17.65 -16.73 5.28
CA SER A 399 -18.26 -15.89 6.31
C SER A 399 -19.65 -15.38 5.92
N GLN A 400 -19.83 -14.93 4.68
CA GLN A 400 -21.13 -14.45 4.18
C GLN A 400 -22.16 -15.57 4.11
N CYS A 401 -21.78 -16.75 3.62
CA CYS A 401 -22.69 -17.89 3.50
C CYS A 401 -23.11 -18.41 4.87
N LEU A 402 -22.19 -18.63 5.79
CA LEU A 402 -22.49 -19.14 7.13
C LEU A 402 -23.35 -18.17 7.94
N LYS A 403 -23.11 -16.85 7.85
CA LYS A 403 -24.00 -15.83 8.45
C LYS A 403 -25.40 -15.83 7.87
N ALA A 404 -25.55 -16.23 6.61
CA ALA A 404 -26.85 -16.35 5.94
C ALA A 404 -27.52 -17.75 6.15
N GLY A 405 -26.94 -18.60 6.99
CA GLY A 405 -27.42 -19.96 7.24
C GLY A 405 -27.27 -20.90 6.03
N ARG A 406 -26.36 -20.60 5.12
CA ARG A 406 -26.07 -21.41 3.93
C ARG A 406 -24.82 -22.23 4.12
N GLU A 407 -24.91 -23.50 3.72
CA GLU A 407 -23.74 -24.37 3.72
C GLU A 407 -22.79 -24.06 2.58
N VAL A 408 -21.51 -24.40 2.78
CA VAL A 408 -20.42 -24.25 1.80
C VAL A 408 -19.69 -25.60 1.74
N CYS A 409 -19.24 -25.98 0.56
CA CYS A 409 -18.39 -27.15 0.39
C CYS A 409 -17.04 -26.72 -0.20
N LEU A 410 -15.95 -27.13 0.44
CA LEU A 410 -14.61 -26.98 -0.08
C LEU A 410 -14.12 -28.32 -0.64
N ILE A 411 -13.60 -28.28 -1.83
CA ILE A 411 -13.03 -29.44 -2.52
C ILE A 411 -11.56 -29.14 -2.81
N TYR A 412 -10.68 -30.03 -2.37
CA TYR A 412 -9.27 -30.06 -2.76
C TYR A 412 -9.02 -31.16 -3.78
N LEU A 413 -8.16 -30.87 -4.72
CA LEU A 413 -7.81 -31.75 -5.81
C LEU A 413 -6.31 -31.71 -6.01
N ASP A 414 -5.71 -32.90 -6.15
CA ASP A 414 -4.29 -33.08 -6.43
C ASP A 414 -4.13 -34.14 -7.53
N LEU A 415 -3.20 -33.89 -8.45
CA LEU A 415 -2.97 -34.79 -9.58
C LEU A 415 -2.07 -35.95 -9.19
N ASP A 416 -2.58 -37.13 -9.37
CA ASP A 416 -1.84 -38.34 -9.05
C ASP A 416 -0.61 -38.50 -9.95
N ASN A 417 0.55 -38.69 -9.33
CA ASN A 417 1.82 -38.92 -10.03
C ASN A 417 2.24 -37.80 -11.01
N PHE A 418 1.81 -36.53 -10.78
CA PHE A 418 2.12 -35.40 -11.65
C PHE A 418 3.63 -35.22 -11.88
N LYS A 419 4.44 -35.52 -10.86
CA LYS A 419 5.91 -35.50 -10.98
C LYS A 419 6.39 -36.45 -12.09
N PHE A 420 5.79 -37.62 -12.25
CA PHE A 420 6.13 -38.54 -13.32
C PHE A 420 5.90 -37.92 -14.70
N ILE A 421 4.83 -37.16 -14.89
CA ILE A 421 4.56 -36.46 -16.17
C ILE A 421 5.67 -35.45 -16.47
N ASN A 422 6.09 -34.67 -15.46
CA ASN A 422 7.19 -33.73 -15.62
C ASN A 422 8.52 -34.43 -15.93
N ASP A 423 8.84 -35.49 -15.20
CA ASP A 423 10.11 -36.20 -15.31
C ASP A 423 10.21 -36.97 -16.65
N GLU A 424 9.12 -37.55 -17.15
CA GLU A 424 9.08 -38.37 -18.36
C GLU A 424 8.87 -37.54 -19.64
N TYR A 425 7.93 -36.57 -19.59
CA TYR A 425 7.51 -35.81 -20.78
C TYR A 425 7.98 -34.34 -20.79
N GLY A 426 8.59 -33.87 -19.69
CA GLY A 426 9.09 -32.52 -19.51
C GLY A 426 8.04 -31.53 -18.99
N HIS A 427 8.50 -30.40 -18.47
CA HIS A 427 7.63 -29.37 -17.85
C HIS A 427 6.54 -28.83 -18.77
N ALA A 428 6.79 -28.75 -20.08
CA ALA A 428 5.77 -28.33 -21.04
C ALA A 428 4.56 -29.30 -21.11
N ALA A 429 4.77 -30.58 -20.88
CA ALA A 429 3.69 -31.57 -20.77
C ALA A 429 2.93 -31.42 -19.44
N GLY A 430 3.65 -31.16 -18.35
CA GLY A 430 3.04 -30.82 -17.07
C GLY A 430 2.20 -29.56 -17.14
N ASP A 431 2.68 -28.51 -17.81
CA ASP A 431 1.94 -27.26 -18.02
C ASP A 431 0.64 -27.51 -18.80
N LYS A 432 0.69 -28.29 -19.89
CA LYS A 432 -0.53 -28.69 -20.63
C LYS A 432 -1.51 -29.48 -19.76
N THR A 433 -1.00 -30.36 -18.91
CA THR A 433 -1.82 -31.13 -17.97
C THR A 433 -2.55 -30.22 -17.00
N LEU A 434 -1.85 -29.26 -16.41
CA LEU A 434 -2.42 -28.28 -15.48
C LEU A 434 -3.48 -27.40 -16.17
N GLN A 435 -3.23 -26.99 -17.41
CA GLN A 435 -4.18 -26.23 -18.23
C GLN A 435 -5.42 -27.05 -18.60
N HIS A 436 -5.25 -28.34 -18.90
CA HIS A 436 -6.36 -29.24 -19.13
C HIS A 436 -7.26 -29.35 -17.90
N VAL A 437 -6.70 -29.62 -16.73
CA VAL A 437 -7.45 -29.71 -15.47
C VAL A 437 -8.19 -28.41 -15.18
N ALA A 438 -7.55 -27.28 -15.33
CA ALA A 438 -8.20 -25.98 -15.16
C ALA A 438 -9.37 -25.77 -16.14
N SER A 439 -9.20 -26.16 -17.39
CA SER A 439 -10.27 -26.12 -18.40
C SER A 439 -11.44 -27.02 -18.06
N VAL A 440 -11.17 -28.21 -17.56
CA VAL A 440 -12.22 -29.15 -17.08
C VAL A 440 -12.98 -28.53 -15.91
N MET A 441 -12.27 -27.99 -14.91
CA MET A 441 -12.88 -27.32 -13.76
C MET A 441 -13.79 -26.17 -14.22
N GLN A 442 -13.32 -25.32 -15.12
CA GLN A 442 -14.10 -24.19 -15.65
C GLN A 442 -15.34 -24.66 -16.44
N ARG A 443 -15.24 -25.75 -17.19
CA ARG A 443 -16.36 -26.34 -17.93
C ARG A 443 -17.42 -26.93 -17.02
N VAL A 444 -17.00 -27.58 -15.93
CA VAL A 444 -17.92 -28.22 -14.96
C VAL A 444 -18.64 -27.20 -14.10
N PHE A 445 -17.92 -26.20 -13.58
CA PHE A 445 -18.46 -25.28 -12.56
C PHE A 445 -18.81 -23.90 -13.11
N GLY A 446 -18.23 -23.49 -14.24
CA GLY A 446 -18.44 -22.16 -14.82
C GLY A 446 -18.02 -21.05 -13.85
N SER A 447 -18.80 -19.97 -13.81
CA SER A 447 -18.58 -18.83 -12.91
C SER A 447 -19.29 -18.96 -11.54
N LYS A 448 -19.92 -20.09 -11.26
CA LYS A 448 -20.75 -20.28 -10.05
C LYS A 448 -19.96 -20.86 -8.86
N ALA A 449 -18.71 -21.21 -9.04
CA ALA A 449 -17.80 -21.67 -8.00
C ALA A 449 -16.50 -20.86 -8.02
N LEU A 450 -15.83 -20.77 -6.88
CA LEU A 450 -14.51 -20.16 -6.81
C LEU A 450 -13.47 -21.25 -7.09
N LEU A 451 -12.81 -21.16 -8.23
CA LEU A 451 -11.84 -22.13 -8.72
C LEU A 451 -10.42 -21.58 -8.59
N ALA A 452 -9.52 -22.34 -7.98
CA ALA A 452 -8.16 -21.90 -7.74
C ALA A 452 -7.13 -23.00 -8.02
N ARG A 453 -5.91 -22.54 -8.36
CA ARG A 453 -4.69 -23.35 -8.26
C ARG A 453 -3.88 -22.84 -7.07
N LEU A 454 -3.60 -23.72 -6.11
CA LEU A 454 -2.91 -23.37 -4.88
C LEU A 454 -1.38 -23.41 -5.03
N GLY A 455 -0.89 -24.23 -5.94
CA GLY A 455 0.53 -24.38 -6.26
C GLY A 455 0.83 -25.79 -6.77
N GLY A 456 1.89 -25.97 -7.54
CA GLY A 456 2.24 -27.27 -8.08
C GLY A 456 1.08 -27.92 -8.86
N ASP A 457 0.63 -29.06 -8.39
CA ASP A 457 -0.47 -29.91 -8.89
C ASP A 457 -1.75 -29.81 -8.05
N GLU A 458 -1.81 -28.88 -7.09
CA GLU A 458 -2.91 -28.71 -6.15
C GLU A 458 -3.92 -27.67 -6.64
N PHE A 459 -5.20 -28.01 -6.61
CA PHE A 459 -6.30 -27.12 -6.94
C PHE A 459 -7.36 -27.12 -5.81
N ALA A 460 -8.10 -26.03 -5.74
CA ALA A 460 -9.19 -25.88 -4.79
C ALA A 460 -10.45 -25.35 -5.47
N ILE A 461 -11.61 -25.78 -4.98
CA ILE A 461 -12.92 -25.37 -5.45
C ILE A 461 -13.79 -25.07 -4.23
N LEU A 462 -14.30 -23.84 -4.14
CA LEU A 462 -15.28 -23.49 -3.12
C LEU A 462 -16.66 -23.41 -3.76
N LEU A 463 -17.55 -24.29 -3.32
CA LEU A 463 -18.95 -24.34 -3.72
C LEU A 463 -19.81 -23.60 -2.71
N SER A 464 -20.54 -22.59 -3.17
CA SER A 464 -21.46 -21.79 -2.35
C SER A 464 -22.81 -21.57 -3.02
N SER A 465 -22.96 -21.98 -4.28
CA SER A 465 -24.22 -21.90 -5.01
C SER A 465 -25.17 -23.04 -4.67
N GLN A 466 -26.45 -22.75 -4.57
CA GLN A 466 -27.48 -23.72 -4.23
C GLN A 466 -27.51 -24.94 -5.19
N GLU A 467 -27.20 -24.70 -6.47
CA GLU A 467 -27.16 -25.73 -7.50
C GLU A 467 -26.02 -26.74 -7.26
N HIS A 468 -24.80 -26.24 -6.99
CA HIS A 468 -23.65 -27.12 -6.75
C HIS A 468 -23.68 -27.81 -5.36
N MET A 469 -24.40 -27.22 -4.41
CA MET A 469 -24.55 -27.79 -3.06
C MET A 469 -25.59 -28.91 -2.97
N GLN A 470 -26.35 -29.17 -4.05
CA GLN A 470 -27.31 -30.30 -4.07
C GLN A 470 -26.61 -31.65 -4.09
N ASP A 471 -25.50 -31.77 -4.83
CA ASP A 471 -24.74 -33.01 -4.96
C ASP A 471 -23.25 -32.73 -5.27
N PRO A 472 -22.45 -32.23 -4.32
CA PRO A 472 -21.01 -31.97 -4.53
C PRO A 472 -20.22 -33.23 -4.90
N GLU A 473 -20.65 -34.40 -4.45
CA GLU A 473 -19.98 -35.66 -4.75
C GLU A 473 -20.17 -36.07 -6.22
N HIS A 474 -21.34 -35.80 -6.80
CA HIS A 474 -21.56 -35.98 -8.24
C HIS A 474 -20.60 -35.10 -9.07
N PHE A 475 -20.40 -33.85 -8.68
CA PHE A 475 -19.46 -32.98 -9.35
C PHE A 475 -18.00 -33.47 -9.21
N ALA A 476 -17.62 -33.97 -8.03
CA ALA A 476 -16.30 -34.58 -7.82
C ALA A 476 -16.11 -35.83 -8.69
N SER A 477 -17.13 -36.69 -8.79
CA SER A 477 -17.11 -37.85 -9.68
C SER A 477 -16.99 -37.45 -11.15
N SER A 478 -17.74 -36.43 -11.57
CA SER A 478 -17.68 -35.90 -12.94
C SER A 478 -16.31 -35.32 -13.26
N LEU A 479 -15.69 -34.62 -12.32
CA LEU A 479 -14.32 -34.11 -12.47
C LEU A 479 -13.30 -35.23 -12.70
N ILE A 480 -13.37 -36.28 -11.88
CA ILE A 480 -12.46 -37.44 -12.03
C ILE A 480 -12.61 -38.07 -13.43
N GLN A 481 -13.83 -38.23 -13.91
CA GLN A 481 -14.06 -38.78 -15.24
C GLN A 481 -13.53 -37.90 -16.36
N LEU A 482 -13.80 -36.58 -16.31
CA LEU A 482 -13.43 -35.66 -17.36
C LEU A 482 -11.92 -35.32 -17.35
N ILE A 483 -11.25 -35.36 -16.19
CA ILE A 483 -9.80 -35.15 -16.09
C ILE A 483 -9.05 -36.32 -16.72
N GLN A 484 -9.62 -37.51 -16.72
CA GLN A 484 -9.02 -38.70 -17.35
C GLN A 484 -9.07 -38.66 -18.89
N ASP A 485 -9.75 -37.70 -19.53
CA ASP A 485 -9.67 -37.56 -20.97
C ASP A 485 -8.20 -37.48 -21.42
N PRO A 486 -7.79 -38.27 -22.44
CA PRO A 486 -6.40 -38.31 -22.88
C PRO A 486 -5.88 -36.94 -23.31
N ILE A 487 -4.76 -36.51 -22.77
CA ILE A 487 -4.09 -35.24 -23.09
C ILE A 487 -2.91 -35.53 -24.01
N GLU A 488 -2.81 -34.80 -25.12
CA GLU A 488 -1.65 -34.87 -25.98
C GLU A 488 -0.45 -34.14 -25.32
N VAL A 489 0.40 -34.90 -24.67
CA VAL A 489 1.58 -34.41 -23.93
C VAL A 489 2.76 -34.10 -24.88
N ARG A 490 2.89 -34.89 -25.96
CA ARG A 490 3.81 -34.67 -27.10
C ARG A 490 3.08 -35.01 -28.40
N PRO A 491 3.59 -34.61 -29.60
CA PRO A 491 2.99 -34.99 -30.87
C PRO A 491 2.73 -36.50 -30.95
N ASP A 492 1.45 -36.87 -31.14
CA ASP A 492 0.94 -38.25 -31.23
C ASP A 492 1.12 -39.10 -29.94
N VAL A 493 1.50 -38.47 -28.80
CA VAL A 493 1.63 -39.16 -27.51
C VAL A 493 0.56 -38.66 -26.56
N PHE A 494 -0.38 -39.52 -26.22
CA PHE A 494 -1.48 -39.22 -25.29
C PHE A 494 -1.24 -39.86 -23.94
N HIS A 495 -1.49 -39.11 -22.89
CA HIS A 495 -1.39 -39.56 -21.50
C HIS A 495 -2.69 -39.29 -20.75
N GLN A 496 -3.08 -40.22 -19.90
CA GLN A 496 -4.22 -40.04 -18.98
C GLN A 496 -3.70 -39.67 -17.60
N VAL A 497 -4.21 -38.60 -17.05
CA VAL A 497 -3.91 -38.20 -15.66
C VAL A 497 -5.10 -38.55 -14.77
N THR A 498 -4.81 -39.01 -13.57
CA THR A 498 -5.81 -39.24 -12.54
C THR A 498 -5.68 -38.20 -11.43
N THR A 499 -6.73 -38.06 -10.64
CA THR A 499 -6.76 -37.09 -9.56
C THR A 499 -7.39 -37.68 -8.31
N SER A 500 -6.84 -37.28 -7.17
CA SER A 500 -7.41 -37.56 -5.87
C SER A 500 -8.11 -36.33 -5.33
N ILE A 501 -9.34 -36.45 -4.91
CA ILE A 501 -10.21 -35.37 -4.49
C ILE A 501 -10.62 -35.56 -3.03
N GLY A 502 -10.47 -34.50 -2.22
CA GLY A 502 -11.01 -34.44 -0.86
C GLY A 502 -12.04 -33.32 -0.74
N GLY A 503 -13.18 -33.61 -0.14
CA GLY A 503 -14.21 -32.60 0.09
C GLY A 503 -14.63 -32.53 1.56
N CYS A 504 -15.06 -31.35 1.99
CA CYS A 504 -15.67 -31.18 3.32
C CYS A 504 -16.71 -30.06 3.30
N TYR A 505 -17.63 -30.14 4.24
CA TYR A 505 -18.75 -29.23 4.36
C TYR A 505 -18.61 -28.32 5.57
N ALA A 506 -18.88 -27.04 5.39
CA ALA A 506 -19.00 -26.06 6.47
C ALA A 506 -20.49 -25.75 6.70
N LYS A 507 -20.96 -26.06 7.90
CA LYS A 507 -22.35 -25.83 8.35
C LYS A 507 -22.43 -24.92 9.56
N GLU A 508 -21.39 -24.93 10.40
CA GLU A 508 -21.34 -24.19 11.65
C GLU A 508 -20.84 -22.76 11.43
N THR A 509 -21.45 -21.81 12.14
CA THR A 509 -21.15 -20.38 12.00
C THR A 509 -19.72 -19.99 12.44
N ASN A 510 -19.03 -20.85 13.17
CA ASN A 510 -17.67 -20.62 13.69
C ASN A 510 -16.58 -21.31 12.85
N CYS A 511 -16.94 -22.01 11.77
CA CYS A 511 -15.96 -22.68 10.92
C CYS A 511 -15.06 -21.66 10.24
N THR A 512 -13.76 -21.81 10.39
CA THR A 512 -12.75 -20.97 9.73
C THR A 512 -12.33 -21.59 8.40
N LEU A 513 -11.81 -20.75 7.48
CA LEU A 513 -11.31 -21.26 6.21
C LEU A 513 -10.14 -22.22 6.42
N ASP A 514 -9.25 -21.96 7.37
CA ASP A 514 -8.08 -22.81 7.64
C ASP A 514 -8.49 -24.19 8.15
N GLU A 515 -9.51 -24.27 9.00
CA GLU A 515 -10.08 -25.55 9.44
C GLU A 515 -10.69 -26.32 8.27
N LEU A 516 -11.45 -25.63 7.42
CA LEU A 516 -12.07 -26.23 6.25
C LEU A 516 -11.02 -26.72 5.25
N MET A 517 -9.96 -25.93 5.02
CA MET A 517 -8.83 -26.32 4.18
C MET A 517 -8.10 -27.55 4.72
N HIS A 518 -7.88 -27.61 6.02
CA HIS A 518 -7.26 -28.77 6.65
C HIS A 518 -8.12 -30.03 6.52
N GLN A 519 -9.44 -29.92 6.70
CA GLN A 519 -10.36 -31.07 6.55
C GLN A 519 -10.40 -31.58 5.10
N ALA A 520 -10.45 -30.67 4.12
CA ALA A 520 -10.42 -31.05 2.71
C ALA A 520 -9.10 -31.73 2.32
N ASP A 521 -7.97 -31.25 2.85
CA ASP A 521 -6.65 -31.87 2.66
C ASP A 521 -6.58 -33.28 3.26
N MET A 522 -7.09 -33.46 4.48
CA MET A 522 -7.19 -34.77 5.12
C MET A 522 -8.06 -35.73 4.30
N ALA A 523 -9.19 -35.26 3.78
CA ALA A 523 -10.06 -36.05 2.91
C ALA A 523 -9.33 -36.46 1.61
N MET A 524 -8.60 -35.55 0.99
CA MET A 524 -7.80 -35.81 -0.20
C MET A 524 -6.68 -36.82 0.08
N TYR A 525 -6.04 -36.71 1.24
CA TYR A 525 -5.02 -37.67 1.65
C TYR A 525 -5.61 -39.09 1.83
N GLU A 526 -6.81 -39.22 2.39
CA GLU A 526 -7.52 -40.52 2.46
C GLU A 526 -7.90 -41.07 1.07
N ALA A 527 -8.29 -40.20 0.14
CA ALA A 527 -8.51 -40.62 -1.27
C ALA A 527 -7.20 -41.17 -1.88
N LYS A 528 -6.06 -40.52 -1.65
CA LYS A 528 -4.75 -40.99 -2.10
C LYS A 528 -4.36 -42.35 -1.49
N ARG A 529 -4.54 -42.52 -0.17
CA ARG A 529 -4.22 -43.75 0.54
C ARG A 529 -5.10 -44.91 0.13
N SER A 530 -6.36 -44.66 -0.18
CA SER A 530 -7.34 -45.68 -0.57
C SER A 530 -7.18 -46.16 -2.01
N GLY A 531 -6.14 -45.71 -2.74
CA GLY A 531 -5.80 -46.23 -4.08
C GLY A 531 -5.89 -45.20 -5.18
N LYS A 532 -5.92 -43.91 -4.86
CA LYS A 532 -5.95 -42.79 -5.82
C LYS A 532 -7.15 -42.81 -6.76
N ASN A 533 -7.21 -41.83 -7.69
CA ASN A 533 -8.27 -41.76 -8.71
C ASN A 533 -9.68 -41.86 -8.13
N ARG A 534 -9.94 -41.14 -7.06
CA ARG A 534 -11.23 -41.17 -6.33
C ARG A 534 -11.44 -39.92 -5.52
N TYR A 535 -12.63 -39.79 -5.00
CA TYR A 535 -12.92 -38.73 -4.04
C TYR A 535 -13.21 -39.33 -2.66
N PHE A 536 -13.03 -38.50 -1.64
CA PHE A 536 -13.46 -38.77 -0.26
C PHE A 536 -14.02 -37.48 0.33
N PHE A 537 -15.17 -37.57 1.01
CA PHE A 537 -15.81 -36.43 1.66
C PHE A 537 -15.92 -36.66 3.15
N ILE A 538 -15.57 -35.61 3.93
CA ILE A 538 -15.81 -35.54 5.38
C ILE A 538 -17.07 -34.71 5.59
N GLN A 539 -18.03 -35.29 6.38
CA GLN A 539 -19.31 -34.66 6.70
C GLN A 539 -19.16 -33.70 7.88
#